data_f5369164b93c9c4585527bfbb6244ae6
#
_entry.id   f5369164b93c9c4585527bfbb6244ae6
#
_cell.length_a   1.000
_cell.length_b   1.000
_cell.length_c   1.000
_cell.angle_alpha   90.00
_cell.angle_beta   90.00
_cell.angle_gamma   90.00
#
_symmetry.space_group_name_H-M   'P 1'
#
loop_
_entity.id
_entity.type
_entity.pdbx_description
1 polymer ?
#
loop_
_entity_poly.entity_id
_entity_poly.type
_entity_poly.pdbx_seq_one_letter_code
_entity_poly.pdbx_strand_id
1 'polypeptide(L)'
;MHHMELTHPHSGLRSIEPHRIDTTPVRRHEHRVQSVSSDYQRLRRLDHLVVGEDDASTIVTFVCRWTGVPVPRLKFHARRSPFTAATERPRDRVVAESLALGLAISSEVSVLAPEGAIRLGRSVTLMTLSHELGHHLVHHVDPFDTPAHGNVWVGRFDQAAAVVAGLLSA
;
A
#
# COMPACT_ATOMS: atom_id res chain seq x y z
N MET A 1 18.39 -24.90 10.94
CA MET A 1 17.03 -24.36 11.08
C MET A 1 17.12 -23.18 12.08
N HIS A 2 17.19 -21.96 11.57
CA HIS A 2 17.16 -20.78 12.44
C HIS A 2 15.69 -20.37 12.60
N HIS A 3 15.15 -20.57 13.79
CA HIS A 3 13.92 -19.94 14.21
C HIS A 3 14.19 -18.42 14.25
N MET A 4 13.64 -17.70 13.26
CA MET A 4 13.47 -16.27 13.39
C MET A 4 12.37 -16.07 14.44
N GLU A 5 12.74 -15.70 15.66
CA GLU A 5 11.80 -15.12 16.62
C GLU A 5 11.28 -13.84 16.04
N LEU A 6 10.04 -13.90 15.51
CA LEU A 6 9.27 -12.72 15.20
C LEU A 6 8.92 -12.05 16.53
N THR A 7 9.74 -11.08 16.93
CA THR A 7 9.38 -10.18 18.02
C THR A 7 8.03 -9.57 17.70
N HIS A 8 7.08 -9.73 18.61
CA HIS A 8 5.70 -9.31 18.45
C HIS A 8 5.61 -7.84 18.02
N PRO A 9 4.96 -7.51 16.89
CA PRO A 9 4.83 -6.15 16.40
C PRO A 9 3.93 -5.25 17.27
N HIS A 10 3.40 -5.77 18.37
CA HIS A 10 2.45 -5.03 19.21
C HIS A 10 3.05 -3.93 20.08
N SER A 11 4.37 -3.88 20.27
CA SER A 11 5.01 -2.90 21.16
C SER A 11 5.22 -1.51 20.53
N GLY A 12 5.01 -1.36 19.22
CA GLY A 12 5.23 -0.09 18.49
C GLY A 12 3.95 0.63 18.04
N LEU A 13 2.80 -0.05 18.02
CA LEU A 13 1.55 0.56 17.57
C LEU A 13 0.98 1.48 18.65
N ARG A 14 1.23 2.78 18.52
CA ARG A 14 0.68 3.80 19.43
C ARG A 14 -0.74 4.16 19.01
N SER A 15 -1.68 4.03 19.93
CA SER A 15 -2.98 4.66 19.81
C SER A 15 -2.79 6.18 19.84
N ILE A 16 -3.03 6.84 18.70
CA ILE A 16 -3.09 8.31 18.63
C ILE A 16 -4.58 8.67 18.72
N GLU A 17 -4.90 9.67 19.56
CA GLU A 17 -6.24 10.22 19.62
C GLU A 17 -6.80 10.48 18.22
N PRO A 18 -8.09 10.20 17.98
CA PRO A 18 -8.68 10.25 16.65
C PRO A 18 -8.76 11.70 16.17
N HIS A 19 -7.67 12.23 15.62
CA HIS A 19 -7.81 13.33 14.69
C HIS A 19 -8.62 12.80 13.51
N ARG A 20 -9.75 13.42 13.21
CA ARG A 20 -10.57 13.11 12.04
C ARG A 20 -9.69 13.17 10.79
N ILE A 21 -9.20 12.02 10.38
CA ILE A 21 -8.55 11.86 9.08
C ILE A 21 -9.69 11.90 8.07
N ASP A 22 -9.59 12.74 7.06
CA ASP A 22 -10.54 12.71 5.95
C ASP A 22 -10.28 11.43 5.13
N THR A 23 -10.98 10.37 5.48
CA THR A 23 -10.93 9.07 4.80
C THR A 23 -11.95 8.98 3.66
N THR A 24 -12.60 10.09 3.29
CA THR A 24 -13.68 10.12 2.30
C THR A 24 -13.28 9.52 0.93
N PRO A 25 -12.11 9.81 0.36
CA PRO A 25 -11.68 9.20 -0.90
C PRO A 25 -11.49 7.68 -0.79
N VAL A 26 -10.89 7.21 0.29
CA VAL A 26 -10.66 5.78 0.54
C VAL A 26 -11.99 5.05 0.74
N ARG A 27 -12.90 5.61 1.54
CA ARG A 27 -14.21 5.00 1.84
C ARG A 27 -15.08 4.75 0.61
N ARG A 28 -15.02 5.57 -0.43
CA ARG A 28 -15.81 5.36 -1.66
C ARG A 28 -15.46 4.07 -2.39
N HIS A 29 -14.22 3.63 -2.30
CA HIS A 29 -13.74 2.41 -2.95
C HIS A 29 -13.86 1.18 -2.06
N GLU A 30 -13.82 1.37 -0.76
CA GLU A 30 -13.96 0.32 0.25
C GLU A 30 -15.31 -0.38 0.21
N HIS A 31 -16.40 0.29 -0.19
CA HIS A 31 -17.72 -0.34 -0.30
C HIS A 31 -17.74 -1.57 -1.23
N ARG A 32 -16.84 -1.63 -2.21
CA ARG A 32 -16.73 -2.79 -3.12
C ARG A 32 -16.05 -3.98 -2.46
N VAL A 33 -15.14 -3.73 -1.52
CA VAL A 33 -14.38 -4.76 -0.81
C VAL A 33 -15.17 -5.30 0.38
N GLN A 34 -16.05 -4.49 0.98
CA GLN A 34 -16.83 -4.85 2.17
C GLN A 34 -17.66 -6.14 2.03
N SER A 35 -18.04 -6.49 0.80
CA SER A 35 -18.83 -7.68 0.53
C SER A 35 -18.01 -8.95 0.34
N VAL A 36 -16.66 -8.86 0.32
CA VAL A 36 -15.82 -9.91 -0.26
C VAL A 36 -14.92 -10.61 0.75
N SER A 37 -14.46 -9.97 1.84
CA SER A 37 -13.54 -10.68 2.74
C SER A 37 -13.67 -10.36 4.23
N SER A 38 -13.44 -11.39 5.05
CA SER A 38 -13.32 -11.29 6.51
C SER A 38 -12.08 -10.49 6.94
N ASP A 39 -11.02 -10.48 6.12
CA ASP A 39 -9.76 -9.80 6.41
C ASP A 39 -9.90 -8.29 6.31
N TYR A 40 -10.68 -7.79 5.35
CA TYR A 40 -11.05 -6.39 5.28
C TYR A 40 -11.74 -5.93 6.57
N GLN A 41 -12.74 -6.67 7.05
CA GLN A 41 -13.48 -6.33 8.27
C GLN A 41 -12.56 -6.34 9.51
N ARG A 42 -11.54 -7.19 9.51
CA ARG A 42 -10.54 -7.25 10.56
C ARG A 42 -9.64 -6.02 10.54
N LEU A 43 -9.10 -5.63 9.39
CA LEU A 43 -8.28 -4.42 9.25
C LEU A 43 -9.10 -3.17 9.57
N ARG A 44 -10.37 -3.11 9.19
CA ARG A 44 -11.24 -1.99 9.49
C ARG A 44 -11.42 -1.76 10.99
N ARG A 45 -11.46 -2.82 11.78
CA ARG A 45 -11.50 -2.70 13.26
C ARG A 45 -10.23 -2.08 13.82
N LEU A 46 -9.12 -2.19 13.11
CA LEU A 46 -7.82 -1.66 13.49
C LEU A 46 -7.49 -0.32 12.80
N ASP A 47 -8.44 0.26 12.04
CA ASP A 47 -8.20 1.47 11.24
C ASP A 47 -7.94 2.74 12.08
N HIS A 48 -8.14 2.67 13.39
CA HIS A 48 -7.75 3.71 14.34
C HIS A 48 -6.25 3.67 14.71
N LEU A 49 -5.54 2.59 14.37
CA LEU A 49 -4.12 2.44 14.66
C LEU A 49 -3.28 3.11 13.58
N VAL A 50 -2.43 4.03 13.99
CA VAL A 50 -1.44 4.67 13.12
C VAL A 50 -0.19 3.81 13.08
N VAL A 51 0.29 3.56 11.87
CA VAL A 51 1.49 2.76 11.62
C VAL A 51 2.71 3.65 11.64
N GLY A 52 3.70 3.32 12.46
CA GLY A 52 5.00 3.98 12.49
C GLY A 52 5.85 3.64 11.25
N GLU A 53 6.94 4.38 11.04
CA GLU A 53 7.82 4.19 9.88
C GLU A 53 8.43 2.79 9.83
N ASP A 54 8.90 2.27 10.97
CA ASP A 54 9.51 0.95 11.07
C ASP A 54 8.49 -0.16 10.82
N ASP A 55 7.30 -0.02 11.39
CA ASP A 55 6.21 -0.98 11.19
C ASP A 55 5.74 -0.98 9.74
N ALA A 56 5.59 0.21 9.11
CA ALA A 56 5.24 0.32 7.71
C ALA A 56 6.29 -0.36 6.81
N SER A 57 7.58 -0.13 7.08
CA SER A 57 8.69 -0.76 6.37
C SER A 57 8.65 -2.28 6.49
N THR A 58 8.40 -2.79 7.69
CA THR A 58 8.30 -4.22 7.97
C THR A 58 7.12 -4.85 7.22
N ILE A 59 5.93 -4.25 7.34
CA ILE A 59 4.70 -4.71 6.69
C ILE A 59 4.87 -4.72 5.16
N VAL A 60 5.34 -3.62 4.57
CA VAL A 60 5.54 -3.49 3.13
C VAL A 60 6.53 -4.53 2.62
N THR A 61 7.66 -4.68 3.30
CA THR A 61 8.67 -5.69 2.94
C THR A 61 8.09 -7.09 2.98
N PHE A 62 7.32 -7.42 4.00
CA PHE A 62 6.71 -8.74 4.14
C PHE A 62 5.68 -9.01 3.05
N VAL A 63 4.75 -8.08 2.80
CA VAL A 63 3.74 -8.21 1.75
C VAL A 63 4.38 -8.38 0.38
N CYS A 64 5.38 -7.56 0.06
CA CYS A 64 6.06 -7.63 -1.23
C CYS A 64 6.81 -8.96 -1.42
N ARG A 65 7.50 -9.44 -0.39
CA ARG A 65 8.18 -10.76 -0.43
C ARG A 65 7.19 -11.89 -0.57
N TRP A 66 6.08 -11.84 0.15
CA TRP A 66 5.04 -12.86 0.07
C TRP A 66 4.38 -12.93 -1.32
N THR A 67 4.19 -11.78 -1.95
CA THR A 67 3.56 -11.68 -3.28
C THR A 67 4.55 -11.79 -4.44
N GLY A 68 5.85 -11.81 -4.15
CA GLY A 68 6.91 -11.92 -5.16
C GLY A 68 7.15 -10.65 -5.99
N VAL A 69 6.73 -9.48 -5.49
CA VAL A 69 6.97 -8.20 -6.16
C VAL A 69 8.14 -7.43 -5.52
N PRO A 70 8.80 -6.51 -6.26
CA PRO A 70 9.83 -5.65 -5.70
C PRO A 70 9.30 -4.80 -4.54
N VAL A 71 10.13 -4.60 -3.52
CA VAL A 71 9.79 -3.72 -2.38
C VAL A 71 9.88 -2.25 -2.85
N PRO A 72 8.81 -1.45 -2.72
CA PRO A 72 8.82 -0.06 -3.15
C PRO A 72 9.71 0.80 -2.25
N ARG A 73 10.17 1.91 -2.77
CA ARG A 73 10.82 2.93 -1.95
C ARG A 73 9.78 3.63 -1.08
N LEU A 74 9.94 3.57 0.24
CA LEU A 74 9.08 4.30 1.16
C LEU A 74 9.59 5.74 1.33
N LYS A 75 8.65 6.70 1.23
CA LYS A 75 8.91 8.13 1.41
C LYS A 75 7.97 8.65 2.49
N PHE A 76 8.52 9.05 3.63
CA PHE A 76 7.74 9.58 4.74
C PHE A 76 7.74 11.11 4.71
N HIS A 77 6.55 11.71 4.74
CA HIS A 77 6.39 13.16 4.70
C HIS A 77 6.22 13.75 6.08
N ALA A 78 7.17 14.61 6.47
CA ALA A 78 7.17 15.30 7.78
C ALA A 78 6.05 16.34 7.93
N ARG A 79 5.53 16.91 6.83
CA ARG A 79 4.51 17.97 6.85
C ARG A 79 3.12 17.35 6.62
N ARG A 80 2.08 17.93 7.25
CA ARG A 80 0.69 17.62 6.96
C ARG A 80 0.44 17.81 5.46
N SER A 81 0.40 16.72 4.73
CA SER A 81 -0.12 16.70 3.38
C SER A 81 -1.62 16.42 3.46
N PRO A 82 -2.47 17.02 2.62
CA PRO A 82 -3.87 16.62 2.49
C PRO A 82 -3.99 15.16 2.01
N PHE A 83 -2.92 14.57 1.48
CA PHE A 83 -2.84 13.17 1.09
C PHE A 83 -2.20 12.35 2.21
N THR A 84 -2.90 11.35 2.70
CA THR A 84 -2.41 10.43 3.73
C THR A 84 -1.41 9.43 3.15
N ALA A 85 -1.58 9.04 1.88
CA ALA A 85 -0.66 8.17 1.15
C ALA A 85 -0.86 8.29 -0.36
N ALA A 86 0.13 7.85 -1.14
CA ALA A 86 0.05 7.72 -2.59
C ALA A 86 1.11 6.75 -3.10
N THR A 87 0.76 5.95 -4.11
CA THR A 87 1.67 5.02 -4.78
C THR A 87 2.18 5.61 -6.10
N GLU A 88 3.50 5.63 -6.28
CA GLU A 88 4.16 6.00 -7.53
C GLU A 88 4.42 4.74 -8.37
N ARG A 89 4.11 4.81 -9.67
CA ARG A 89 4.35 3.72 -10.61
C ARG A 89 5.85 3.43 -10.76
N PRO A 90 6.25 2.16 -10.96
CA PRO A 90 7.61 1.81 -11.32
C PRO A 90 8.04 2.52 -12.62
N ARG A 91 9.30 2.98 -12.67
CA ARG A 91 9.83 3.66 -13.85
C ARG A 91 9.68 2.84 -15.12
N ASP A 92 10.08 1.58 -15.07
CA ASP A 92 10.09 0.70 -16.25
C ASP A 92 8.68 0.44 -16.79
N ARG A 93 7.68 0.41 -15.90
CA ARG A 93 6.27 0.35 -16.28
C ARG A 93 5.83 1.61 -17.04
N VAL A 94 6.19 2.79 -16.54
CA VAL A 94 5.84 4.07 -17.19
C VAL A 94 6.51 4.17 -18.57
N VAL A 95 7.77 3.72 -18.69
CA VAL A 95 8.48 3.65 -19.97
C VAL A 95 7.77 2.71 -20.93
N ALA A 96 7.46 1.50 -20.52
CA ALA A 96 6.80 0.50 -21.37
C ALA A 96 5.41 0.98 -21.84
N GLU A 97 4.63 1.58 -20.93
CA GLU A 97 3.32 2.17 -21.26
C GLU A 97 3.45 3.29 -22.28
N SER A 98 4.40 4.23 -22.07
CA SER A 98 4.64 5.34 -23.00
C SER A 98 5.00 4.84 -24.39
N LEU A 99 5.90 3.86 -24.49
CA LEU A 99 6.29 3.26 -25.76
C LEU A 99 5.12 2.54 -26.46
N ALA A 100 4.31 1.79 -25.71
CA ALA A 100 3.15 1.10 -26.26
C ALA A 100 2.10 2.06 -26.82
N LEU A 101 1.97 3.24 -26.23
CA LEU A 101 1.05 4.30 -26.69
C LEU A 101 1.67 5.27 -27.70
N GLY A 102 2.93 5.08 -28.10
CA GLY A 102 3.63 5.97 -29.02
C GLY A 102 3.89 7.36 -28.42
N LEU A 103 3.94 7.48 -27.11
CA LEU A 103 4.20 8.73 -26.40
C LEU A 103 5.69 8.97 -26.19
N ALA A 104 6.11 10.25 -26.22
CA ALA A 104 7.46 10.62 -25.83
C ALA A 104 7.69 10.38 -24.33
N ILE A 105 8.86 9.84 -24.00
CA ILE A 105 9.25 9.65 -22.61
C ILE A 105 9.69 10.99 -22.03
N SER A 106 8.96 11.50 -21.04
CA SER A 106 9.32 12.73 -20.33
C SER A 106 10.60 12.54 -19.51
N SER A 107 11.39 13.61 -19.38
CA SER A 107 12.56 13.65 -18.49
C SER A 107 12.21 13.37 -17.03
N GLU A 108 10.98 13.65 -16.60
CA GLU A 108 10.47 13.35 -15.25
C GLU A 108 10.45 11.84 -14.95
N VAL A 109 10.35 10.99 -15.97
CA VAL A 109 10.39 9.53 -15.81
C VAL A 109 11.74 9.06 -15.27
N SER A 110 12.82 9.78 -15.56
CA SER A 110 14.16 9.42 -15.09
C SER A 110 14.33 9.49 -13.57
N VAL A 111 13.52 10.29 -12.88
CA VAL A 111 13.56 10.42 -11.41
C VAL A 111 12.69 9.40 -10.68
N LEU A 112 11.88 8.63 -11.40
CA LEU A 112 11.07 7.57 -10.81
C LEU A 112 11.96 6.41 -10.36
N ALA A 113 11.59 5.81 -9.22
CA ALA A 113 12.25 4.60 -8.74
C ALA A 113 11.92 3.41 -9.65
N PRO A 114 12.90 2.55 -10.01
CA PRO A 114 12.63 1.34 -10.81
C PRO A 114 11.57 0.45 -10.17
N GLU A 115 11.62 0.29 -8.86
CA GLU A 115 10.70 -0.49 -8.04
C GLU A 115 9.38 0.22 -7.74
N GLY A 116 9.25 1.49 -8.12
CA GLY A 116 8.15 2.34 -7.68
C GLY A 116 8.37 2.90 -6.27
N ALA A 117 7.42 3.69 -5.79
CA ALA A 117 7.48 4.23 -4.44
C ALA A 117 6.10 4.33 -3.81
N ILE A 118 6.04 4.29 -2.47
CA ILE A 118 4.85 4.61 -1.69
C ILE A 118 5.20 5.81 -0.80
N ARG A 119 4.42 6.88 -0.95
CA ARG A 119 4.49 8.07 -0.09
C ARG A 119 3.53 7.90 1.05
N LEU A 120 4.00 8.06 2.27
CA LEU A 120 3.23 7.90 3.49
C LEU A 120 3.22 9.20 4.29
N GLY A 121 2.05 9.63 4.72
CA GLY A 121 1.89 10.72 5.68
C GLY A 121 2.13 10.25 7.11
N ARG A 122 2.11 11.18 8.07
CA ARG A 122 2.33 10.87 9.49
C ARG A 122 1.21 10.07 10.16
N SER A 123 0.05 10.02 9.54
CA SER A 123 -1.15 9.41 10.11
C SER A 123 -1.67 8.28 9.22
N VAL A 124 -0.77 7.46 8.71
CA VAL A 124 -1.13 6.31 7.90
C VAL A 124 -1.67 5.20 8.78
N THR A 125 -2.83 4.69 8.40
CA THR A 125 -3.43 3.52 9.05
C THR A 125 -3.08 2.24 8.30
N LEU A 126 -3.31 1.09 8.94
CA LEU A 126 -3.12 -0.22 8.30
C LEU A 126 -3.98 -0.36 7.04
N MET A 127 -5.20 0.18 7.05
CA MET A 127 -6.10 0.16 5.90
C MET A 127 -5.54 1.00 4.75
N THR A 128 -5.08 2.22 5.02
CA THR A 128 -4.45 3.10 4.03
C THR A 128 -3.19 2.46 3.46
N LEU A 129 -2.35 1.86 4.29
CA LEU A 129 -1.16 1.15 3.84
C LEU A 129 -1.50 -0.04 2.93
N SER A 130 -2.51 -0.83 3.30
CA SER A 130 -2.99 -1.95 2.48
C SER A 130 -3.57 -1.48 1.14
N HIS A 131 -4.25 -0.32 1.11
CA HIS A 131 -4.76 0.31 -0.10
C HIS A 131 -3.62 0.65 -1.08
N GLU A 132 -2.57 1.30 -0.58
CA GLU A 132 -1.41 1.65 -1.41
C GLU A 132 -0.63 0.41 -1.87
N LEU A 133 -0.53 -0.61 -1.02
CA LEU A 133 0.02 -1.91 -1.42
C LEU A 133 -0.81 -2.56 -2.53
N GLY A 134 -2.13 -2.44 -2.50
CA GLY A 134 -3.01 -2.89 -3.59
C GLY A 134 -2.63 -2.23 -4.93
N HIS A 135 -2.41 -0.91 -4.95
CA HIS A 135 -1.91 -0.20 -6.14
C HIS A 135 -0.52 -0.68 -6.56
N HIS A 136 0.37 -0.87 -5.61
CA HIS A 136 1.73 -1.36 -5.90
C HIS A 136 1.68 -2.75 -6.56
N LEU A 137 0.85 -3.67 -6.05
CA LEU A 137 0.67 -4.99 -6.65
C LEU A 137 0.12 -4.90 -8.07
N VAL A 138 -0.90 -4.07 -8.32
CA VAL A 138 -1.42 -3.83 -9.67
C VAL A 138 -0.30 -3.34 -10.60
N HIS A 139 0.54 -2.45 -10.15
CA HIS A 139 1.62 -1.91 -10.97
C HIS A 139 2.67 -2.95 -11.38
N HIS A 140 2.85 -4.02 -10.61
CA HIS A 140 3.85 -5.06 -10.91
C HIS A 140 3.29 -6.31 -11.56
N VAL A 141 2.02 -6.64 -11.30
CA VAL A 141 1.45 -7.95 -11.69
C VAL A 141 0.47 -7.83 -12.85
N ASP A 142 -0.27 -6.72 -12.92
CA ASP A 142 -1.41 -6.59 -13.84
C ASP A 142 -1.07 -5.71 -15.07
N PRO A 143 -1.80 -5.84 -16.19
CA PRO A 143 -1.60 -4.99 -17.36
C PRO A 143 -1.68 -3.50 -17.06
N PHE A 144 -1.02 -2.67 -17.88
CA PHE A 144 -0.93 -1.23 -17.64
C PHE A 144 -2.24 -0.46 -17.89
N ASP A 145 -3.17 -1.03 -18.61
CA ASP A 145 -4.51 -0.50 -18.86
C ASP A 145 -5.52 -0.85 -17.75
N THR A 146 -5.06 -1.51 -16.68
CA THR A 146 -5.90 -1.87 -15.53
C THR A 146 -6.41 -0.59 -14.83
N PRO A 147 -7.75 -0.43 -14.68
CA PRO A 147 -8.31 0.72 -13.98
C PRO A 147 -7.84 0.82 -12.53
N ALA A 148 -7.50 2.04 -12.10
CA ALA A 148 -6.89 2.30 -10.80
C ALA A 148 -7.68 1.75 -9.59
N HIS A 149 -9.01 1.70 -9.66
CA HIS A 149 -9.87 1.15 -8.60
C HIS A 149 -10.94 0.21 -9.18
N GLY A 150 -10.57 -0.54 -10.23
CA GLY A 150 -11.42 -1.58 -10.83
C GLY A 150 -11.40 -2.89 -10.02
N ASN A 151 -12.06 -3.91 -10.55
CA ASN A 151 -12.16 -5.22 -9.89
C ASN A 151 -10.80 -5.89 -9.64
N VAL A 152 -9.84 -5.68 -10.55
CA VAL A 152 -8.47 -6.21 -10.39
C VAL A 152 -7.81 -5.58 -9.17
N TRP A 153 -7.89 -4.24 -9.04
CA TRP A 153 -7.37 -3.54 -7.87
C TRP A 153 -8.03 -4.02 -6.57
N VAL A 154 -9.36 -4.23 -6.57
CA VAL A 154 -10.09 -4.79 -5.41
C VAL A 154 -9.49 -6.12 -4.99
N GLY A 155 -9.21 -7.02 -5.94
CA GLY A 155 -8.56 -8.30 -5.65
C GLY A 155 -7.15 -8.15 -5.08
N ARG A 156 -6.35 -7.19 -5.59
CA ARG A 156 -5.00 -6.91 -5.07
C ARG A 156 -5.02 -6.27 -3.70
N PHE A 157 -5.95 -5.35 -3.47
CA PHE A 157 -6.17 -4.79 -2.14
C PHE A 157 -6.56 -5.88 -1.13
N ASP A 158 -7.49 -6.76 -1.48
CA ASP A 158 -7.88 -7.87 -0.61
C ASP A 158 -6.71 -8.82 -0.32
N GLN A 159 -5.89 -9.12 -1.34
CA GLN A 159 -4.66 -9.90 -1.17
C GLN A 159 -3.69 -9.24 -0.17
N ALA A 160 -3.43 -7.93 -0.31
CA ALA A 160 -2.58 -7.19 0.61
C ALA A 160 -3.17 -7.18 2.03
N ALA A 161 -4.49 -6.93 2.14
CA ALA A 161 -5.21 -6.92 3.40
C ALA A 161 -5.15 -8.25 4.14
N ALA A 162 -5.30 -9.37 3.42
CA ALA A 162 -5.19 -10.71 3.99
C ALA A 162 -3.81 -10.99 4.58
N VAL A 163 -2.75 -10.60 3.86
CA VAL A 163 -1.37 -10.77 4.33
C VAL A 163 -1.10 -9.91 5.57
N VAL A 164 -1.53 -8.63 5.55
CA VAL A 164 -1.40 -7.73 6.70
C VAL A 164 -2.18 -8.26 7.92
N ALA A 165 -3.42 -8.70 7.72
CA ALA A 165 -4.22 -9.30 8.79
C ALA A 165 -3.58 -10.57 9.36
N GLY A 166 -2.96 -11.39 8.52
CA GLY A 166 -2.22 -12.57 8.93
C GLY A 166 -1.01 -12.23 9.81
N LEU A 167 -0.24 -11.19 9.45
CA LEU A 167 0.88 -10.70 10.26
C LEU A 167 0.49 -10.27 11.67
N LEU A 168 -0.70 -9.66 11.81
CA LEU A 168 -1.19 -9.18 13.10
C LEU A 168 -1.75 -10.29 14.00
N SER A 169 -1.79 -11.52 13.51
CA SER A 169 -2.38 -12.67 14.21
C SER A 169 -1.35 -13.68 14.69
N ALA A 170 -0.14 -13.53 14.20
CA ALA A 170 1.00 -14.38 14.53
C ALA A 170 1.70 -13.88 15.80
#